data_834829f6876b6cd4e2cb24cfb9dbebaa
#
_entry.id   834829f6876b6cd4e2cb24cfb9dbebaa
#
_cell.length_a   1.000
_cell.length_b   1.000
_cell.length_c   1.000
_cell.angle_alpha   90.00
_cell.angle_beta   90.00
_cell.angle_gamma   90.00
#
_symmetry.space_group_name_H-M   'P 1'
#
loop_
_entity.id
_entity.type
_entity.pdbx_description
1 polymer ?
#
loop_
_entity_poly.entity_id
_entity_poly.type
_entity_poly.pdbx_seq_one_letter_code
_entity_poly.pdbx_strand_id
1 'polypeptide(L)'
;QLEIKEAQVDEALRRLGGLDGFELEPIVPAAEQWRYRNKLEYSFGSVDGELCCGFHAPGSWSEIVPLEDCLLASERGNEARRVALEALRPLGLAPYDRRAHTGFLRNLVVREGRRTGDLQVRLVTSPGPFDGSSFAEAMVGVGATSVIHSVAERTGETTHGGRDTLLAGSPEIEELCAGLRFSLGAEAFFQTNTEMADVLYGTAAEFAGLKGWERCYDLCCGIGSIGLVLAPNAGEVVGVEIVEQAVEDARRNAALNEITNATFIEGNVRVVLKELAEGPARPDLVVVDPPRSGLARKAVARIAEAAPKRIVYVSCNPTTLAPDAAQLAEGGYRLVRVRPVDMFPQTPHIECVALLEREG
;
A
#
# COMPACT_ATOMS: atom_id res chain seq x y z
N GLN A 1 17.12 -14.55 7.80
CA GLN A 1 16.49 -13.37 7.19
C GLN A 1 16.20 -12.27 8.21
N LEU A 2 15.55 -12.59 9.33
CA LEU A 2 15.14 -11.60 10.34
C LEU A 2 16.33 -10.82 10.90
N GLU A 3 17.38 -11.51 11.34
CA GLU A 3 18.60 -10.88 11.84
C GLU A 3 19.27 -9.94 10.82
N ILE A 4 19.25 -10.33 9.52
CA ILE A 4 19.78 -9.48 8.46
C ILE A 4 18.93 -8.23 8.27
N LYS A 5 17.60 -8.37 8.27
CA LYS A 5 16.68 -7.25 8.14
C LYS A 5 16.82 -6.27 9.32
N GLU A 6 16.88 -6.79 10.53
CA GLU A 6 17.10 -5.99 11.74
C GLU A 6 18.43 -5.23 11.68
N ALA A 7 19.52 -5.92 11.31
CA ALA A 7 20.83 -5.29 11.15
C ALA A 7 20.84 -4.20 10.06
N GLN A 8 20.09 -4.38 8.97
CA GLN A 8 19.95 -3.36 7.91
C GLN A 8 19.23 -2.11 8.42
N VAL A 9 18.24 -2.25 9.30
CA VAL A 9 17.55 -1.09 9.91
C VAL A 9 18.51 -0.36 10.84
N ASP A 10 19.22 -1.08 11.71
CA ASP A 10 20.21 -0.49 12.63
C ASP A 10 21.31 0.26 11.87
N GLU A 11 21.88 -0.38 10.85
CA GLU A 11 22.93 0.21 10.02
C GLU A 11 22.44 1.46 9.29
N ALA A 12 21.24 1.43 8.71
CA ALA A 12 20.67 2.58 8.03
C ALA A 12 20.51 3.77 8.98
N LEU A 13 19.91 3.56 10.14
CA LEU A 13 19.65 4.64 11.09
C LEU A 13 20.94 5.21 11.69
N ARG A 14 21.90 4.36 12.07
CA ARG A 14 23.16 4.82 12.67
C ARG A 14 24.13 5.41 11.66
N ARG A 15 24.33 4.75 10.51
CA ARG A 15 25.35 5.19 9.54
C ARG A 15 24.83 6.24 8.56
N LEU A 16 23.62 6.06 7.99
CA LEU A 16 23.08 7.04 7.03
C LEU A 16 22.40 8.20 7.74
N GLY A 17 21.70 7.94 8.86
CA GLY A 17 21.02 8.95 9.66
C GLY A 17 21.91 9.65 10.69
N GLY A 18 23.03 9.05 11.10
CA GLY A 18 23.85 9.56 12.22
C GLY A 18 23.09 9.58 13.54
N LEU A 19 22.10 8.69 13.71
CA LEU A 19 21.21 8.67 14.85
C LEU A 19 21.69 7.68 15.90
N ASP A 20 21.71 8.11 17.15
CA ASP A 20 22.12 7.33 18.30
C ASP A 20 21.11 7.43 19.46
N GLY A 21 21.25 6.56 20.46
CA GLY A 21 20.47 6.63 21.70
C GLY A 21 19.01 6.21 21.58
N PHE A 22 18.61 5.64 20.43
CA PHE A 22 17.28 5.03 20.26
C PHE A 22 17.29 3.54 20.63
N GLU A 23 16.13 3.04 21.00
CA GLU A 23 15.88 1.61 21.19
C GLU A 23 15.50 0.97 19.86
N LEU A 24 16.30 0.01 19.39
CA LEU A 24 15.91 -0.88 18.30
C LEU A 24 15.25 -2.11 18.93
N GLU A 25 13.95 -2.24 18.73
CA GLU A 25 13.22 -3.41 19.19
C GLU A 25 13.45 -4.60 18.24
N PRO A 26 13.31 -5.85 18.73
CA PRO A 26 13.42 -7.02 17.88
C PRO A 26 12.41 -6.95 16.71
N ILE A 27 12.85 -7.41 15.53
CA ILE A 27 11.96 -7.48 14.36
C ILE A 27 10.78 -8.43 14.62
N VAL A 28 9.56 -7.97 14.33
CA VAL A 28 8.38 -8.81 14.41
C VAL A 28 8.35 -9.73 13.18
N PRO A 29 8.40 -11.06 13.39
CA PRO A 29 8.38 -12.01 12.28
C PRO A 29 7.01 -12.04 11.59
N ALA A 30 6.99 -12.36 10.30
CA ALA A 30 5.74 -12.58 9.56
C ALA A 30 4.96 -13.77 10.15
N ALA A 31 3.64 -13.63 10.20
CA ALA A 31 2.73 -14.70 10.62
C ALA A 31 2.83 -15.91 9.68
N GLU A 32 2.90 -15.64 8.37
CA GLU A 32 3.03 -16.64 7.32
C GLU A 32 4.24 -16.30 6.43
N GLN A 33 5.05 -17.30 6.10
CA GLN A 33 6.22 -17.11 5.23
C GLN A 33 5.89 -17.19 3.74
N TRP A 34 4.79 -17.83 3.40
CA TRP A 34 4.32 -18.11 2.06
C TRP A 34 2.82 -17.82 1.96
N ARG A 35 2.31 -17.64 0.75
CA ARG A 35 0.88 -17.45 0.45
C ARG A 35 0.20 -16.32 1.21
N TYR A 36 0.98 -15.32 1.59
CA TYR A 36 0.50 -14.21 2.42
C TYR A 36 -0.04 -13.01 1.64
N ARG A 37 0.29 -12.91 0.34
CA ARG A 37 -0.11 -11.73 -0.44
C ARG A 37 -1.59 -11.77 -0.78
N ASN A 38 -2.27 -10.69 -0.42
CA ASN A 38 -3.67 -10.44 -0.79
C ASN A 38 -3.82 -9.75 -2.15
N LYS A 39 -2.74 -9.18 -2.73
CA LYS A 39 -2.74 -8.56 -4.05
C LYS A 39 -1.47 -8.93 -4.81
N LEU A 40 -1.65 -9.34 -6.06
CA LEU A 40 -0.57 -9.63 -7.00
C LEU A 40 -0.91 -9.05 -8.37
N GLU A 41 0.08 -8.46 -9.01
CA GLU A 41 0.00 -7.86 -10.35
C GLU A 41 0.91 -8.66 -11.28
N TYR A 42 0.31 -9.47 -12.12
CA TYR A 42 1.01 -10.27 -13.10
C TYR A 42 1.07 -9.54 -14.44
N SER A 43 2.12 -9.80 -15.22
CA SER A 43 2.25 -9.30 -16.59
C SER A 43 1.99 -10.40 -17.59
N PHE A 44 1.34 -10.05 -18.71
CA PHE A 44 1.23 -10.97 -19.85
C PHE A 44 2.49 -10.92 -20.72
N GLY A 45 2.84 -12.08 -21.28
CA GLY A 45 3.95 -12.28 -22.17
C GLY A 45 3.70 -13.44 -23.12
N SER A 46 4.71 -13.80 -23.90
CA SER A 46 4.68 -14.96 -24.78
C SER A 46 5.96 -15.77 -24.62
N VAL A 47 5.82 -17.09 -24.54
CA VAL A 47 6.93 -18.05 -24.57
C VAL A 47 6.61 -19.06 -25.66
N ASP A 48 7.52 -19.26 -26.60
CA ASP A 48 7.38 -20.15 -27.77
C ASP A 48 6.09 -19.90 -28.59
N GLY A 49 5.64 -18.63 -28.63
CA GLY A 49 4.41 -18.20 -29.30
C GLY A 49 3.13 -18.38 -28.48
N GLU A 50 3.20 -19.02 -27.33
CA GLU A 50 2.06 -19.22 -26.44
C GLU A 50 1.90 -18.10 -25.42
N LEU A 51 0.65 -17.65 -25.20
CA LEU A 51 0.34 -16.65 -24.18
C LEU A 51 0.67 -17.18 -22.77
N CYS A 52 1.44 -16.41 -22.03
CA CYS A 52 1.75 -16.69 -20.64
C CYS A 52 1.43 -15.50 -19.71
N CYS A 53 1.38 -15.79 -18.40
CA CYS A 53 1.12 -14.79 -17.36
C CYS A 53 2.06 -15.06 -16.18
N GLY A 54 2.82 -14.03 -15.79
CA GLY A 54 3.84 -14.18 -14.74
C GLY A 54 4.46 -12.86 -14.32
N PHE A 55 5.71 -12.91 -13.89
CA PHE A 55 6.48 -11.73 -13.47
C PHE A 55 7.64 -11.45 -14.43
N HIS A 56 8.14 -10.22 -14.38
CA HIS A 56 9.35 -9.87 -15.10
C HIS A 56 10.54 -10.69 -14.61
N ALA A 57 11.36 -11.16 -15.55
CA ALA A 57 12.64 -11.78 -15.22
C ALA A 57 13.54 -10.77 -14.48
N PRO A 58 14.36 -11.19 -13.51
CA PRO A 58 15.27 -10.31 -12.82
C PRO A 58 16.21 -9.57 -13.81
N GLY A 59 16.22 -8.23 -13.69
CA GLY A 59 17.02 -7.38 -14.60
C GLY A 59 16.44 -7.17 -16.01
N SER A 60 15.29 -7.77 -16.32
CA SER A 60 14.58 -7.57 -17.58
C SER A 60 13.25 -6.86 -17.36
N TRP A 61 12.99 -5.83 -18.18
CA TRP A 61 11.70 -5.13 -18.17
C TRP A 61 10.73 -5.65 -19.26
N SER A 62 11.17 -6.54 -20.12
CA SER A 62 10.39 -7.04 -21.27
C SER A 62 10.16 -8.55 -21.25
N GLU A 63 10.98 -9.32 -20.54
CA GLU A 63 10.88 -10.77 -20.46
C GLU A 63 9.97 -11.17 -19.31
N ILE A 64 8.95 -11.98 -19.59
CA ILE A 64 8.01 -12.50 -18.60
C ILE A 64 8.32 -13.98 -18.33
N VAL A 65 8.58 -14.29 -17.07
CA VAL A 65 8.72 -15.66 -16.59
C VAL A 65 7.33 -16.21 -16.29
N PRO A 66 6.88 -17.24 -17.02
CA PRO A 66 5.59 -17.86 -16.75
C PRO A 66 5.58 -18.52 -15.36
N LEU A 67 4.43 -18.50 -14.72
CA LEU A 67 4.24 -19.09 -13.40
C LEU A 67 3.24 -20.25 -13.49
N GLU A 68 3.61 -21.40 -12.96
CA GLU A 68 2.68 -22.49 -12.68
C GLU A 68 2.01 -22.26 -11.33
N ASP A 69 2.80 -21.99 -10.31
CA ASP A 69 2.36 -21.67 -8.96
C ASP A 69 3.17 -20.51 -8.38
N CYS A 70 2.49 -19.47 -7.90
CA CYS A 70 3.10 -18.38 -7.18
C CYS A 70 3.04 -18.67 -5.68
N LEU A 71 4.19 -18.92 -5.06
CA LEU A 71 4.26 -19.23 -3.62
C LEU A 71 3.85 -18.04 -2.73
N LEU A 72 3.73 -16.83 -3.26
CA LEU A 72 3.24 -15.66 -2.52
C LEU A 72 1.71 -15.53 -2.59
N ALA A 73 1.09 -16.01 -3.67
CA ALA A 73 -0.37 -16.04 -3.85
C ALA A 73 -1.01 -17.16 -3.03
N SER A 74 -2.24 -16.97 -2.60
CA SER A 74 -3.07 -18.06 -2.11
C SER A 74 -3.33 -19.09 -3.21
N GLU A 75 -3.84 -20.28 -2.85
CA GLU A 75 -4.27 -21.28 -3.82
C GLU A 75 -5.39 -20.72 -4.72
N ARG A 76 -6.34 -19.97 -4.14
CA ARG A 76 -7.43 -19.31 -4.84
C ARG A 76 -6.93 -18.24 -5.81
N GLY A 77 -5.96 -17.42 -5.40
CA GLY A 77 -5.33 -16.43 -6.27
C GLY A 77 -4.59 -17.06 -7.45
N ASN A 78 -3.89 -18.18 -7.24
CA ASN A 78 -3.28 -18.97 -8.31
C ASN A 78 -4.32 -19.56 -9.26
N GLU A 79 -5.42 -20.09 -8.72
CA GLU A 79 -6.52 -20.63 -9.53
C GLU A 79 -7.15 -19.53 -10.39
N ALA A 80 -7.44 -18.36 -9.82
CA ALA A 80 -7.97 -17.21 -10.57
C ALA A 80 -7.05 -16.81 -11.72
N ARG A 81 -5.72 -16.75 -11.47
CA ARG A 81 -4.73 -16.46 -12.52
C ARG A 81 -4.74 -17.52 -13.63
N ARG A 82 -4.78 -18.81 -13.26
CA ARG A 82 -4.78 -19.93 -14.22
C ARG A 82 -6.02 -19.89 -15.10
N VAL A 83 -7.20 -19.75 -14.51
CA VAL A 83 -8.47 -19.69 -15.24
C VAL A 83 -8.57 -18.43 -16.11
N ALA A 84 -8.06 -17.29 -15.62
CA ALA A 84 -7.96 -16.07 -16.42
C ALA A 84 -7.13 -16.29 -17.69
N LEU A 85 -5.95 -16.93 -17.56
CA LEU A 85 -5.08 -17.25 -18.69
C LEU A 85 -5.78 -18.20 -19.69
N GLU A 86 -6.44 -19.24 -19.18
CA GLU A 86 -7.19 -20.20 -20.02
C GLU A 86 -8.36 -19.56 -20.77
N ALA A 87 -9.07 -18.61 -20.13
CA ALA A 87 -10.17 -17.88 -20.77
C ALA A 87 -9.67 -16.91 -21.86
N LEU A 88 -8.46 -16.37 -21.73
CA LEU A 88 -7.91 -15.40 -22.68
C LEU A 88 -7.22 -16.05 -23.88
N ARG A 89 -6.63 -17.25 -23.74
CA ARG A 89 -5.92 -17.95 -24.82
C ARG A 89 -6.74 -18.12 -26.10
N PRO A 90 -8.00 -18.59 -26.05
CA PRO A 90 -8.81 -18.79 -27.25
C PRO A 90 -9.13 -17.50 -28.02
N LEU A 91 -9.01 -16.34 -27.36
CA LEU A 91 -9.33 -15.04 -27.96
C LEU A 91 -8.25 -14.55 -28.92
N GLY A 92 -7.05 -15.16 -28.93
CA GLY A 92 -5.95 -14.79 -29.81
C GLY A 92 -5.42 -13.37 -29.58
N LEU A 93 -5.65 -12.80 -28.41
CA LEU A 93 -5.22 -11.45 -28.05
C LEU A 93 -3.71 -11.44 -27.77
N ALA A 94 -2.97 -10.56 -28.46
CA ALA A 94 -1.52 -10.46 -28.27
C ALA A 94 -1.16 -9.83 -26.94
N PRO A 95 -0.14 -10.36 -26.22
CA PRO A 95 0.42 -9.69 -25.05
C PRO A 95 1.08 -8.37 -25.49
N TYR A 96 1.12 -7.40 -24.58
CA TYR A 96 1.73 -6.09 -24.84
C TYR A 96 3.25 -6.19 -24.94
N ASP A 97 3.78 -5.86 -26.13
CA ASP A 97 5.22 -5.70 -26.35
C ASP A 97 5.65 -4.31 -25.86
N ARG A 98 6.44 -4.30 -24.80
CA ARG A 98 6.91 -3.09 -24.12
C ARG A 98 7.97 -2.32 -24.93
N ARG A 99 8.59 -2.97 -25.92
CA ARG A 99 9.58 -2.32 -26.80
C ARG A 99 8.90 -1.67 -28.01
N ALA A 100 7.99 -2.42 -28.64
CA ALA A 100 7.27 -1.95 -29.82
C ALA A 100 6.07 -1.07 -29.43
N HIS A 101 5.63 -1.08 -28.17
CA HIS A 101 4.40 -0.45 -27.68
C HIS A 101 3.15 -0.92 -28.42
N THR A 102 3.12 -2.21 -28.75
CA THR A 102 2.02 -2.87 -29.48
C THR A 102 1.51 -4.06 -28.68
N GLY A 103 0.31 -4.53 -29.02
CA GLY A 103 -0.35 -5.63 -28.30
C GLY A 103 -1.42 -5.12 -27.35
N PHE A 104 -2.24 -6.05 -26.84
CA PHE A 104 -3.47 -5.73 -26.13
C PHE A 104 -3.41 -6.08 -24.64
N LEU A 105 -3.04 -7.32 -24.28
CA LEU A 105 -3.03 -7.81 -22.90
C LEU A 105 -1.82 -7.28 -22.13
N ARG A 106 -2.04 -6.52 -21.07
CA ARG A 106 -0.95 -5.90 -20.28
C ARG A 106 -0.73 -6.61 -18.96
N ASN A 107 -1.70 -6.51 -18.06
CA ASN A 107 -1.57 -7.05 -16.71
C ASN A 107 -2.84 -7.76 -16.27
N LEU A 108 -2.68 -8.72 -15.37
CA LEU A 108 -3.74 -9.33 -14.59
C LEU A 108 -3.48 -8.98 -13.12
N VAL A 109 -4.43 -8.32 -12.49
CA VAL A 109 -4.37 -8.03 -11.05
C VAL A 109 -5.37 -8.93 -10.34
N VAL A 110 -4.89 -9.68 -9.37
CA VAL A 110 -5.73 -10.51 -8.49
C VAL A 110 -5.61 -9.96 -7.08
N ARG A 111 -6.74 -9.61 -6.47
CA ARG A 111 -6.82 -9.11 -5.10
C ARG A 111 -7.86 -9.92 -4.32
N GLU A 112 -7.52 -10.29 -3.11
CA GLU A 112 -8.38 -11.04 -2.20
C GLU A 112 -8.70 -10.24 -0.95
N GLY A 113 -9.96 -10.23 -0.53
CA GLY A 113 -10.36 -9.94 0.84
C GLY A 113 -10.14 -11.20 1.65
N ARG A 114 -8.97 -11.32 2.27
CA ARG A 114 -8.53 -12.58 2.91
C ARG A 114 -9.45 -13.02 4.05
N ARG A 115 -10.07 -12.07 4.72
CA ARG A 115 -10.97 -12.33 5.86
C ARG A 115 -12.45 -12.21 5.51
N THR A 116 -12.77 -11.64 4.35
CA THR A 116 -14.15 -11.53 3.86
C THR A 116 -14.50 -12.61 2.84
N GLY A 117 -13.48 -13.19 2.21
CA GLY A 117 -13.66 -14.15 1.13
C GLY A 117 -13.97 -13.49 -0.22
N ASP A 118 -13.84 -12.20 -0.34
CA ASP A 118 -13.96 -11.50 -1.62
C ASP A 118 -12.78 -11.80 -2.54
N LEU A 119 -13.03 -11.74 -3.85
CA LEU A 119 -12.01 -11.91 -4.88
C LEU A 119 -12.27 -10.91 -6.00
N GLN A 120 -11.33 -10.01 -6.23
CA GLN A 120 -11.32 -9.11 -7.37
C GLN A 120 -10.31 -9.56 -8.42
N VAL A 121 -10.76 -9.69 -9.64
CA VAL A 121 -9.90 -9.95 -10.79
C VAL A 121 -10.03 -8.80 -11.77
N ARG A 122 -8.90 -8.14 -12.04
CA ARG A 122 -8.84 -6.98 -12.93
C ARG A 122 -7.92 -7.28 -14.11
N LEU A 123 -8.48 -7.20 -15.31
CA LEU A 123 -7.75 -7.33 -16.57
C LEU A 123 -7.37 -5.93 -17.07
N VAL A 124 -6.09 -5.66 -17.22
CA VAL A 124 -5.56 -4.40 -17.75
C VAL A 124 -5.12 -4.60 -19.19
N THR A 125 -5.63 -3.77 -20.11
CA THR A 125 -5.35 -3.86 -21.55
C THR A 125 -4.91 -2.52 -22.11
N SER A 126 -4.35 -2.55 -23.31
CA SER A 126 -4.24 -1.37 -24.17
C SER A 126 -5.63 -0.99 -24.74
N PRO A 127 -5.80 0.23 -25.28
CA PRO A 127 -7.03 0.58 -25.98
C PRO A 127 -7.33 -0.36 -27.15
N GLY A 128 -8.60 -0.76 -27.29
CA GLY A 128 -9.07 -1.63 -28.35
C GLY A 128 -10.42 -2.27 -28.02
N PRO A 129 -11.08 -2.91 -28.98
CA PRO A 129 -12.32 -3.60 -28.74
C PRO A 129 -12.08 -4.87 -27.92
N PHE A 130 -12.91 -5.08 -26.91
CA PHE A 130 -12.87 -6.27 -26.07
C PHE A 130 -14.29 -6.66 -25.63
N ASP A 131 -14.71 -7.87 -25.99
CA ASP A 131 -15.87 -8.49 -25.38
C ASP A 131 -15.42 -9.28 -24.16
N GLY A 132 -15.63 -8.69 -22.98
CA GLY A 132 -15.25 -9.26 -21.71
C GLY A 132 -16.19 -10.34 -21.15
N SER A 133 -17.26 -10.71 -21.89
CA SER A 133 -18.32 -11.57 -21.35
C SER A 133 -17.82 -12.96 -20.97
N SER A 134 -17.06 -13.63 -21.83
CA SER A 134 -16.49 -14.96 -21.55
C SER A 134 -15.44 -14.93 -20.43
N PHE A 135 -14.66 -13.86 -20.38
CA PHE A 135 -13.69 -13.65 -19.29
C PHE A 135 -14.43 -13.44 -17.95
N ALA A 136 -15.45 -12.59 -17.94
CA ALA A 136 -16.24 -12.34 -16.73
C ALA A 136 -16.92 -13.61 -16.22
N GLU A 137 -17.53 -14.42 -17.11
CA GLU A 137 -18.16 -15.69 -16.77
C GLU A 137 -17.15 -16.67 -16.16
N ALA A 138 -15.95 -16.79 -16.74
CA ALA A 138 -14.89 -17.63 -16.21
C ALA A 138 -14.44 -17.17 -14.80
N MET A 139 -14.29 -15.85 -14.59
CA MET A 139 -13.90 -15.31 -13.29
C MET A 139 -14.99 -15.48 -12.23
N VAL A 140 -16.25 -15.28 -12.58
CA VAL A 140 -17.38 -15.58 -11.68
C VAL A 140 -17.40 -17.08 -11.35
N GLY A 141 -17.07 -17.95 -12.30
CA GLY A 141 -16.97 -19.41 -12.11
C GLY A 141 -15.93 -19.82 -11.06
N VAL A 142 -14.85 -19.08 -10.87
CA VAL A 142 -13.86 -19.31 -9.80
C VAL A 142 -14.16 -18.51 -8.51
N GLY A 143 -15.34 -17.92 -8.44
CA GLY A 143 -15.84 -17.22 -7.26
C GLY A 143 -15.36 -15.76 -7.13
N ALA A 144 -14.99 -15.10 -8.24
CA ALA A 144 -14.73 -13.67 -8.21
C ALA A 144 -16.02 -12.90 -7.89
N THR A 145 -15.94 -12.02 -6.89
CA THR A 145 -17.02 -11.12 -6.46
C THR A 145 -16.93 -9.76 -7.17
N SER A 146 -15.79 -9.49 -7.82
CA SER A 146 -15.51 -8.28 -8.60
C SER A 146 -14.68 -8.64 -9.83
N VAL A 147 -15.18 -8.33 -11.02
CA VAL A 147 -14.46 -8.53 -12.29
C VAL A 147 -14.41 -7.20 -13.04
N ILE A 148 -13.21 -6.68 -13.26
CA ILE A 148 -12.98 -5.34 -13.81
C ILE A 148 -12.10 -5.43 -15.06
N HIS A 149 -12.46 -4.67 -16.08
CA HIS A 149 -11.63 -4.40 -17.24
C HIS A 149 -11.13 -2.95 -17.18
N SER A 150 -9.81 -2.77 -17.21
CA SER A 150 -9.16 -1.47 -17.19
C SER A 150 -8.43 -1.22 -18.49
N VAL A 151 -8.66 -0.07 -19.10
CA VAL A 151 -7.96 0.36 -20.32
C VAL A 151 -6.88 1.34 -19.94
N ALA A 152 -5.60 0.95 -20.07
CA ALA A 152 -4.44 1.79 -19.80
C ALA A 152 -4.07 2.57 -21.10
N GLU A 153 -4.24 3.88 -21.07
CA GLU A 153 -3.96 4.76 -22.22
C GLU A 153 -2.46 5.12 -22.32
N ARG A 154 -1.73 5.01 -21.23
CA ARG A 154 -0.29 5.34 -21.17
C ARG A 154 0.57 4.16 -21.65
N THR A 155 1.69 4.46 -22.29
CA THR A 155 2.68 3.45 -22.76
C THR A 155 3.50 2.83 -21.64
N GLY A 156 3.63 3.50 -20.49
CA GLY A 156 4.34 2.99 -19.32
C GLY A 156 3.71 1.74 -18.72
N GLU A 157 4.51 0.95 -18.01
CA GLU A 157 4.04 -0.21 -17.28
C GLU A 157 3.42 0.23 -15.95
N THR A 158 2.12 0.48 -15.99
CA THR A 158 1.33 0.84 -14.81
C THR A 158 -0.02 0.17 -14.89
N THR A 159 -0.47 -0.30 -13.75
CA THR A 159 -1.84 -0.78 -13.55
C THR A 159 -2.77 0.34 -13.08
N HIS A 160 -2.23 1.56 -12.86
CA HIS A 160 -2.98 2.72 -12.37
C HIS A 160 -3.26 3.74 -13.47
N GLY A 161 -4.34 4.53 -13.28
CA GLY A 161 -4.72 5.64 -14.14
C GLY A 161 -5.38 5.20 -15.44
N GLY A 162 -5.98 4.02 -15.45
CA GLY A 162 -6.80 3.50 -16.54
C GLY A 162 -8.27 3.91 -16.42
N ARG A 163 -9.05 3.58 -17.44
CA ARG A 163 -10.51 3.67 -17.39
C ARG A 163 -11.08 2.30 -17.06
N ASP A 164 -11.72 2.20 -15.90
CA ASP A 164 -12.32 0.97 -15.41
C ASP A 164 -13.74 0.76 -15.92
N THR A 165 -14.07 -0.50 -16.23
CA THR A 165 -15.40 -0.98 -16.57
C THR A 165 -15.69 -2.21 -15.74
N LEU A 166 -16.76 -2.18 -14.95
CA LEU A 166 -17.22 -3.35 -14.23
C LEU A 166 -17.82 -4.35 -15.20
N LEU A 167 -17.26 -5.55 -15.28
CA LEU A 167 -17.75 -6.63 -16.11
C LEU A 167 -18.74 -7.53 -15.36
N ALA A 168 -18.49 -7.79 -14.07
CA ALA A 168 -19.40 -8.56 -13.21
C ALA A 168 -19.16 -8.25 -11.72
N GLY A 169 -20.20 -8.47 -10.91
CA GLY A 169 -20.13 -8.35 -9.46
C GLY A 169 -20.13 -6.91 -8.93
N SER A 170 -19.31 -6.63 -7.92
CA SER A 170 -19.18 -5.31 -7.27
C SER A 170 -17.97 -4.54 -7.80
N PRO A 171 -18.01 -3.19 -7.88
CA PRO A 171 -16.83 -2.39 -8.23
C PRO A 171 -15.75 -2.42 -7.14
N GLU A 172 -16.10 -2.80 -5.93
CA GLU A 172 -15.24 -2.84 -4.76
C GLU A 172 -15.31 -4.20 -4.08
N ILE A 173 -14.25 -4.56 -3.37
CA ILE A 173 -14.23 -5.69 -2.43
C ILE A 173 -13.99 -5.18 -1.03
N GLU A 174 -14.29 -6.01 -0.04
CA GLU A 174 -14.04 -5.67 1.36
C GLU A 174 -12.86 -6.45 1.94
N GLU A 175 -12.18 -5.84 2.89
CA GLU A 175 -11.17 -6.50 3.73
C GLU A 175 -11.37 -6.10 5.19
N LEU A 176 -11.05 -7.02 6.11
CA LEU A 176 -11.03 -6.77 7.56
C LEU A 176 -9.58 -6.65 8.02
N CYS A 177 -9.22 -5.53 8.64
CA CYS A 177 -7.87 -5.29 9.14
C CYS A 177 -7.92 -4.41 10.39
N ALA A 178 -7.14 -4.75 11.40
CA ALA A 178 -7.07 -4.04 12.68
C ALA A 178 -8.45 -3.76 13.32
N GLY A 179 -9.39 -4.69 13.17
CA GLY A 179 -10.74 -4.56 13.69
C GLY A 179 -11.68 -3.68 12.87
N LEU A 180 -11.22 -3.11 11.75
CA LEU A 180 -12.01 -2.26 10.87
C LEU A 180 -12.29 -2.96 9.54
N ARG A 181 -13.37 -2.52 8.89
CA ARG A 181 -13.76 -2.93 7.54
C ARG A 181 -13.31 -1.88 6.53
N PHE A 182 -12.61 -2.32 5.48
CA PHE A 182 -12.16 -1.46 4.40
C PHE A 182 -12.82 -1.86 3.09
N SER A 183 -13.40 -0.89 2.39
CA SER A 183 -13.83 -1.02 1.01
C SER A 183 -12.68 -0.65 0.09
N LEU A 184 -12.35 -1.54 -0.85
CA LEU A 184 -11.17 -1.46 -1.70
C LEU A 184 -11.59 -1.43 -3.17
N GLY A 185 -11.49 -0.27 -3.79
CA GLY A 185 -11.65 -0.11 -5.24
C GLY A 185 -10.48 -0.71 -6.02
N ALA A 186 -10.61 -0.77 -7.33
CA ALA A 186 -9.63 -1.41 -8.24
C ALA A 186 -8.21 -0.85 -8.09
N GLU A 187 -8.08 0.46 -7.89
CA GLU A 187 -6.80 1.17 -7.78
C GLU A 187 -6.39 1.51 -6.33
N ALA A 188 -7.25 1.23 -5.35
CA ALA A 188 -6.98 1.53 -3.96
C ALA A 188 -5.67 0.86 -3.51
N PHE A 189 -4.80 1.63 -2.85
CA PHE A 189 -3.65 1.07 -2.15
C PHE A 189 -4.11 0.49 -0.82
N PHE A 190 -3.71 -0.72 -0.53
CA PHE A 190 -3.84 -1.39 0.76
C PHE A 190 -2.65 -2.31 0.97
N GLN A 191 -2.18 -2.46 2.21
CA GLN A 191 -1.05 -3.33 2.52
C GLN A 191 -1.30 -4.75 2.03
N THR A 192 -0.32 -5.32 1.29
CA THR A 192 -0.53 -6.58 0.56
C THR A 192 -0.38 -7.85 1.39
N ASN A 193 -0.19 -7.72 2.69
CA ASN A 193 -0.18 -8.79 3.70
C ASN A 193 -1.09 -8.36 4.84
N THR A 194 -2.32 -8.86 4.84
CA THR A 194 -3.37 -8.44 5.78
C THR A 194 -3.00 -8.73 7.23
N GLU A 195 -2.43 -9.90 7.50
CA GLU A 195 -2.05 -10.34 8.85
C GLU A 195 -0.95 -9.43 9.42
N MET A 196 0.02 -9.07 8.61
CA MET A 196 1.10 -8.18 9.05
C MET A 196 0.70 -6.70 9.01
N ALA A 197 -0.32 -6.31 8.23
CA ALA A 197 -0.91 -4.98 8.32
C ALA A 197 -1.54 -4.72 9.69
N ASP A 198 -2.19 -5.71 10.30
CA ASP A 198 -2.67 -5.62 11.69
C ASP A 198 -1.52 -5.31 12.66
N VAL A 199 -0.39 -6.00 12.49
CA VAL A 199 0.80 -5.80 13.35
C VAL A 199 1.38 -4.40 13.12
N LEU A 200 1.50 -3.97 11.87
CA LEU A 200 2.04 -2.66 11.51
C LEU A 200 1.19 -1.53 12.09
N TYR A 201 -0.13 -1.58 11.87
CA TYR A 201 -1.08 -0.57 12.38
C TYR A 201 -1.21 -0.62 13.89
N GLY A 202 -1.22 -1.83 14.49
CA GLY A 202 -1.17 -2.00 15.93
C GLY A 202 0.09 -1.40 16.57
N THR A 203 1.25 -1.58 15.92
CA THR A 203 2.51 -0.96 16.36
C THR A 203 2.45 0.58 16.23
N ALA A 204 1.90 1.09 15.13
CA ALA A 204 1.71 2.53 14.98
C ALA A 204 0.78 3.10 16.06
N ALA A 205 -0.30 2.41 16.40
CA ALA A 205 -1.22 2.80 17.46
C ALA A 205 -0.57 2.73 18.86
N GLU A 206 0.22 1.70 19.14
CA GLU A 206 1.01 1.58 20.37
C GLU A 206 1.98 2.76 20.51
N PHE A 207 2.75 3.08 19.46
CA PHE A 207 3.72 4.17 19.48
C PHE A 207 3.04 5.54 19.53
N ALA A 208 1.87 5.68 18.91
CA ALA A 208 1.04 6.87 19.02
C ALA A 208 0.63 7.16 20.47
N GLY A 209 0.33 6.13 21.26
CA GLY A 209 0.04 6.22 22.70
C GLY A 209 -1.04 7.24 23.05
N LEU A 210 -2.08 7.36 22.21
CA LEU A 210 -3.17 8.31 22.35
C LEU A 210 -4.01 8.09 23.61
N LYS A 211 -4.59 9.17 24.15
CA LYS A 211 -5.37 9.18 25.40
C LYS A 211 -6.83 9.64 25.20
N GLY A 212 -7.25 9.87 23.95
CA GLY A 212 -8.62 10.20 23.57
C GLY A 212 -8.91 11.70 23.39
N TRP A 213 -7.96 12.57 23.63
CA TRP A 213 -8.14 14.03 23.49
C TRP A 213 -7.23 14.67 22.44
N GLU A 214 -6.21 13.94 22.00
CA GLU A 214 -5.18 14.44 21.10
C GLU A 214 -5.72 14.64 19.69
N ARG A 215 -5.22 15.66 19.03
CA ARG A 215 -5.35 15.86 17.60
C ARG A 215 -4.24 15.16 16.87
N CYS A 216 -4.61 14.23 16.00
CA CYS A 216 -3.71 13.44 15.16
C CYS A 216 -3.78 13.89 13.71
N TYR A 217 -2.64 14.14 13.08
CA TYR A 217 -2.56 14.28 11.62
C TYR A 217 -1.99 13.00 11.02
N ASP A 218 -2.73 12.41 10.07
CA ASP A 218 -2.30 11.25 9.27
C ASP A 218 -1.88 11.74 7.87
N LEU A 219 -0.58 11.79 7.63
CA LEU A 219 -0.01 12.34 6.41
C LEU A 219 0.34 11.25 5.42
N CYS A 220 -0.03 11.42 4.15
CA CYS A 220 -0.05 10.38 3.13
C CYS A 220 -1.02 9.26 3.51
N CYS A 221 -2.22 9.62 3.95
CA CYS A 221 -3.14 8.68 4.63
C CYS A 221 -3.74 7.63 3.69
N GLY A 222 -3.58 7.75 2.36
CA GLY A 222 -4.19 6.83 1.40
C GLY A 222 -5.70 6.73 1.62
N ILE A 223 -6.20 5.50 1.75
CA ILE A 223 -7.61 5.21 2.06
C ILE A 223 -7.96 5.36 3.56
N GLY A 224 -7.10 6.02 4.33
CA GLY A 224 -7.31 6.32 5.74
C GLY A 224 -6.92 5.20 6.71
N SER A 225 -6.18 4.19 6.28
CA SER A 225 -5.95 2.96 7.06
C SER A 225 -5.43 3.23 8.46
N ILE A 226 -4.33 3.99 8.61
CA ILE A 226 -3.72 4.24 9.93
C ILE A 226 -4.58 5.22 10.73
N GLY A 227 -5.01 6.33 10.12
CA GLY A 227 -5.82 7.34 10.78
C GLY A 227 -7.11 6.77 11.37
N LEU A 228 -7.79 5.88 10.63
CA LEU A 228 -9.01 5.23 11.10
C LEU A 228 -8.74 4.25 12.27
N VAL A 229 -7.62 3.54 12.25
CA VAL A 229 -7.21 2.69 13.39
C VAL A 229 -6.90 3.53 14.64
N LEU A 230 -6.38 4.73 14.47
CA LEU A 230 -6.08 5.65 15.57
C LEU A 230 -7.34 6.38 16.09
N ALA A 231 -8.34 6.59 15.27
CA ALA A 231 -9.51 7.41 15.56
C ALA A 231 -10.26 7.04 16.85
N PRO A 232 -10.45 5.76 17.23
CA PRO A 232 -11.12 5.39 18.48
C PRO A 232 -10.42 5.92 19.75
N ASN A 233 -9.11 6.18 19.67
CA ASN A 233 -8.27 6.67 20.77
C ASN A 233 -7.80 8.10 20.58
N ALA A 234 -8.28 8.81 19.57
CA ALA A 234 -7.98 10.21 19.27
C ALA A 234 -9.17 11.11 19.57
N GLY A 235 -8.89 12.37 19.92
CA GLY A 235 -9.94 13.40 19.97
C GLY A 235 -10.39 13.80 18.57
N GLU A 236 -9.45 13.91 17.66
CA GLU A 236 -9.67 14.24 16.24
C GLU A 236 -8.56 13.66 15.37
N VAL A 237 -8.93 13.16 14.19
CA VAL A 237 -7.97 12.74 13.15
C VAL A 237 -8.18 13.60 11.90
N VAL A 238 -7.09 14.13 11.36
CA VAL A 238 -7.07 14.84 10.08
C VAL A 238 -6.14 14.11 9.12
N GLY A 239 -6.70 13.40 8.13
CA GLY A 239 -5.96 12.72 7.07
C GLY A 239 -5.65 13.68 5.92
N VAL A 240 -4.43 13.60 5.38
CA VAL A 240 -3.99 14.39 4.21
C VAL A 240 -3.46 13.44 3.15
N GLU A 241 -4.05 13.50 1.96
CA GLU A 241 -3.69 12.66 0.82
C GLU A 241 -3.77 13.48 -0.47
N ILE A 242 -2.86 13.22 -1.42
CA ILE A 242 -2.78 13.95 -2.68
C ILE A 242 -3.71 13.39 -3.76
N VAL A 243 -4.11 12.13 -3.63
CA VAL A 243 -4.93 11.42 -4.60
C VAL A 243 -6.40 11.57 -4.20
N GLU A 244 -7.17 12.32 -4.99
CA GLU A 244 -8.60 12.60 -4.76
C GLU A 244 -9.42 11.32 -4.48
N GLN A 245 -9.25 10.28 -5.32
CA GLN A 245 -9.98 9.03 -5.16
C GLN A 245 -9.66 8.35 -3.81
N ALA A 246 -8.41 8.38 -3.36
CA ALA A 246 -8.03 7.81 -2.07
C ALA A 246 -8.66 8.57 -0.89
N VAL A 247 -8.81 9.90 -1.02
CA VAL A 247 -9.53 10.73 -0.02
C VAL A 247 -11.01 10.36 0.03
N GLU A 248 -11.64 10.12 -1.12
CA GLU A 248 -13.03 9.66 -1.17
C GLU A 248 -13.19 8.26 -0.56
N ASP A 249 -12.26 7.36 -0.86
CA ASP A 249 -12.21 6.03 -0.26
C ASP A 249 -12.00 6.10 1.26
N ALA A 250 -11.15 7.00 1.76
CA ALA A 250 -10.95 7.23 3.18
C ALA A 250 -12.24 7.72 3.88
N ARG A 251 -12.97 8.64 3.27
CA ARG A 251 -14.28 9.10 3.77
C ARG A 251 -15.31 7.98 3.79
N ARG A 252 -15.34 7.14 2.75
CA ARG A 252 -16.22 5.96 2.68
C ARG A 252 -15.86 4.95 3.77
N ASN A 253 -14.57 4.67 3.98
CA ASN A 253 -14.11 3.77 5.02
C ASN A 253 -14.40 4.30 6.43
N ALA A 254 -14.31 5.62 6.66
CA ALA A 254 -14.75 6.23 7.91
C ALA A 254 -16.24 5.99 8.15
N ALA A 255 -17.08 6.26 7.16
CA ALA A 255 -18.52 6.04 7.24
C ALA A 255 -18.89 4.56 7.45
N LEU A 256 -18.21 3.64 6.77
CA LEU A 256 -18.40 2.19 6.88
C LEU A 256 -18.13 1.67 8.30
N ASN A 257 -17.24 2.33 9.04
CA ASN A 257 -16.87 1.98 10.41
C ASN A 257 -17.49 2.93 11.47
N GLU A 258 -18.45 3.77 11.08
CA GLU A 258 -19.13 4.73 11.97
C GLU A 258 -18.16 5.69 12.70
N ILE A 259 -16.98 5.94 12.10
CA ILE A 259 -15.98 6.86 12.65
C ILE A 259 -16.33 8.30 12.24
N THR A 260 -16.65 9.14 13.23
CA THR A 260 -17.15 10.50 13.04
C THR A 260 -16.13 11.59 13.40
N ASN A 261 -15.03 11.24 14.06
CA ASN A 261 -13.97 12.15 14.47
C ASN A 261 -12.76 12.15 13.54
N ALA A 262 -12.90 11.59 12.31
CA ALA A 262 -11.89 11.62 11.26
C ALA A 262 -12.37 12.49 10.09
N THR A 263 -11.50 13.37 9.60
CA THR A 263 -11.71 14.18 8.39
C THR A 263 -10.56 14.01 7.42
N PHE A 264 -10.83 14.10 6.11
CA PHE A 264 -9.82 13.85 5.08
C PHE A 264 -9.77 15.00 4.10
N ILE A 265 -8.55 15.50 3.85
CA ILE A 265 -8.24 16.66 3.02
C ILE A 265 -7.42 16.21 1.82
N GLU A 266 -7.91 16.50 0.62
CA GLU A 266 -7.12 16.37 -0.60
C GLU A 266 -6.08 17.48 -0.67
N GLY A 267 -4.81 17.09 -0.85
CA GLY A 267 -3.77 18.07 -1.06
C GLY A 267 -2.36 17.57 -0.81
N ASN A 268 -1.43 18.40 -1.22
CA ASN A 268 -0.01 18.14 -0.95
C ASN A 268 0.30 18.41 0.53
N VAL A 269 0.85 17.40 1.22
CA VAL A 269 1.20 17.47 2.65
C VAL A 269 1.89 18.80 3.03
N ARG A 270 2.86 19.24 2.22
CA ARG A 270 3.61 20.48 2.48
C ARG A 270 2.72 21.74 2.46
N VAL A 271 1.72 21.75 1.58
CA VAL A 271 0.81 22.92 1.43
C VAL A 271 -0.22 22.89 2.55
N VAL A 272 -0.89 21.76 2.72
CA VAL A 272 -1.93 21.58 3.74
C VAL A 272 -1.38 21.80 5.14
N LEU A 273 -0.19 21.27 5.48
CA LEU A 273 0.42 21.53 6.80
C LEU A 273 0.70 23.01 7.04
N LYS A 274 1.09 23.76 6.01
CA LYS A 274 1.28 25.23 6.17
C LYS A 274 -0.04 25.91 6.51
N GLU A 275 -1.10 25.59 5.80
CA GLU A 275 -2.43 26.17 6.03
C GLU A 275 -2.99 25.78 7.40
N LEU A 276 -2.84 24.53 7.81
CA LEU A 276 -3.25 24.05 9.13
C LEU A 276 -2.43 24.69 10.27
N ALA A 277 -1.13 24.95 10.04
CA ALA A 277 -0.25 25.60 11.02
C ALA A 277 -0.58 27.09 11.25
N GLU A 278 -1.20 27.76 10.28
CA GLU A 278 -1.71 29.13 10.40
C GLU A 278 -3.00 29.18 11.23
N GLY A 279 -3.67 28.02 11.41
CA GLY A 279 -4.86 27.87 12.24
C GLY A 279 -4.58 27.75 13.74
N PRO A 280 -5.63 27.85 14.58
CA PRO A 280 -5.47 27.80 16.05
C PRO A 280 -5.14 26.39 16.59
N ALA A 281 -5.21 25.35 15.76
CA ALA A 281 -5.19 23.99 16.21
C ALA A 281 -3.98 23.24 15.64
N ARG A 282 -2.95 23.06 16.47
CA ARG A 282 -1.76 22.27 16.16
C ARG A 282 -1.98 20.79 16.45
N PRO A 283 -1.30 19.86 15.75
CA PRO A 283 -1.36 18.45 16.06
C PRO A 283 -0.58 18.15 17.36
N ASP A 284 -1.10 17.24 18.17
CA ASP A 284 -0.36 16.62 19.28
C ASP A 284 0.48 15.47 18.76
N LEU A 285 -0.01 14.77 17.72
CA LEU A 285 0.61 13.66 17.05
C LEU A 285 0.57 13.86 15.53
N VAL A 286 1.67 13.55 14.87
CA VAL A 286 1.72 13.31 13.43
C VAL A 286 2.05 11.84 13.21
N VAL A 287 1.24 11.15 12.42
CA VAL A 287 1.61 9.86 11.83
C VAL A 287 1.86 10.07 10.34
N VAL A 288 2.84 9.39 9.79
CA VAL A 288 3.17 9.49 8.37
C VAL A 288 3.60 8.13 7.82
N ASP A 289 3.02 7.76 6.66
CA ASP A 289 3.38 6.56 5.88
C ASP A 289 3.70 7.00 4.44
N PRO A 290 4.90 7.53 4.18
CA PRO A 290 5.26 8.08 2.89
C PRO A 290 5.57 6.98 1.88
N PRO A 291 5.59 7.31 0.57
CA PRO A 291 6.05 6.39 -0.46
C PRO A 291 7.51 6.01 -0.25
N ARG A 292 7.96 4.96 -0.95
CA ARG A 292 9.30 4.36 -0.84
C ARG A 292 10.47 5.35 -0.99
N SER A 293 10.24 6.49 -1.62
CA SER A 293 11.23 7.58 -1.77
C SER A 293 11.42 8.43 -0.51
N GLY A 294 10.64 8.19 0.55
CA GLY A 294 10.60 9.04 1.75
C GLY A 294 9.86 10.35 1.52
N LEU A 295 10.01 11.26 2.45
CA LEU A 295 9.42 12.60 2.41
C LEU A 295 10.32 13.58 1.65
N ALA A 296 9.72 14.54 0.96
CA ALA A 296 10.47 15.70 0.48
C ALA A 296 10.98 16.52 1.67
N ARG A 297 12.24 17.00 1.64
CA ARG A 297 12.86 17.79 2.72
C ARG A 297 11.97 18.93 3.25
N LYS A 298 11.21 19.58 2.35
CA LYS A 298 10.28 20.64 2.73
C LYS A 298 9.06 20.12 3.49
N ALA A 299 8.62 18.87 3.26
CA ALA A 299 7.55 18.27 4.05
C ALA A 299 8.02 17.94 5.46
N VAL A 300 9.22 17.36 5.60
CA VAL A 300 9.85 17.12 6.91
C VAL A 300 9.98 18.41 7.71
N ALA A 301 10.45 19.51 7.09
CA ALA A 301 10.54 20.79 7.74
C ALA A 301 9.15 21.31 8.21
N ARG A 302 8.09 21.12 7.41
CA ARG A 302 6.73 21.51 7.79
C ARG A 302 6.17 20.68 8.96
N ILE A 303 6.51 19.39 9.02
CA ILE A 303 6.16 18.56 10.19
C ILE A 303 6.82 19.12 11.44
N ALA A 304 8.12 19.46 11.39
CA ALA A 304 8.83 20.05 12.52
C ALA A 304 8.25 21.41 12.92
N GLU A 305 7.89 22.26 11.96
CA GLU A 305 7.24 23.58 12.19
C GLU A 305 5.84 23.44 12.83
N ALA A 306 5.06 22.41 12.45
CA ALA A 306 3.78 22.10 13.07
C ALA A 306 3.92 21.72 14.55
N ALA A 307 5.12 21.31 14.94
CA ALA A 307 5.56 21.11 16.31
C ALA A 307 4.71 20.09 17.10
N PRO A 308 4.35 18.91 16.54
CA PRO A 308 3.68 17.87 17.32
C PRO A 308 4.58 17.41 18.49
N LYS A 309 3.96 16.89 19.54
CA LYS A 309 4.71 16.30 20.67
C LYS A 309 5.39 14.99 20.26
N ARG A 310 4.76 14.24 19.35
CA ARG A 310 5.20 12.94 18.86
C ARG A 310 5.01 12.83 17.36
N ILE A 311 5.91 12.08 16.73
CA ILE A 311 5.81 11.68 15.34
C ILE A 311 5.94 10.16 15.29
N VAL A 312 4.97 9.48 14.68
CA VAL A 312 5.05 8.07 14.34
C VAL A 312 5.32 7.98 12.85
N TYR A 313 6.47 7.45 12.49
CA TYR A 313 6.88 7.29 11.10
C TYR A 313 6.81 5.82 10.70
N VAL A 314 5.89 5.46 9.82
CA VAL A 314 5.82 4.15 9.18
C VAL A 314 6.64 4.20 7.91
N SER A 315 7.49 3.23 7.64
CA SER A 315 8.40 3.27 6.50
C SER A 315 8.65 1.91 5.89
N CYS A 316 8.47 1.81 4.59
CA CYS A 316 8.84 0.64 3.80
C CYS A 316 10.31 0.64 3.33
N ASN A 317 11.11 1.63 3.77
CA ASN A 317 12.50 1.76 3.36
C ASN A 317 13.36 2.45 4.43
N PRO A 318 14.13 1.70 5.22
CA PRO A 318 14.97 2.27 6.28
C PRO A 318 16.02 3.25 5.76
N THR A 319 16.44 3.14 4.48
CA THR A 319 17.43 4.05 3.90
C THR A 319 16.88 5.45 3.58
N THR A 320 15.56 5.60 3.48
CA THR A 320 14.89 6.90 3.35
C THR A 320 14.33 7.39 4.69
N LEU A 321 13.96 6.49 5.58
CA LEU A 321 13.63 6.84 6.97
C LEU A 321 14.81 7.53 7.68
N ALA A 322 16.02 7.02 7.50
CA ALA A 322 17.22 7.51 8.19
C ALA A 322 17.50 9.01 7.96
N PRO A 323 17.59 9.52 6.71
CA PRO A 323 17.79 10.97 6.47
C PRO A 323 16.57 11.81 6.89
N ASP A 324 15.34 11.29 6.78
CA ASP A 324 14.15 12.01 7.20
C ASP A 324 14.13 12.17 8.73
N ALA A 325 14.45 11.10 9.47
CA ALA A 325 14.58 11.14 10.92
C ALA A 325 15.73 12.05 11.40
N ALA A 326 16.86 12.06 10.67
CA ALA A 326 17.97 12.97 10.95
C ALA A 326 17.54 14.45 10.77
N GLN A 327 16.80 14.76 9.71
CA GLN A 327 16.27 16.11 9.51
C GLN A 327 15.23 16.49 10.59
N LEU A 328 14.42 15.56 11.06
CA LEU A 328 13.53 15.79 12.21
C LEU A 328 14.32 16.03 13.49
N ALA A 329 15.45 15.32 13.69
CA ALA A 329 16.34 15.57 14.84
C ALA A 329 16.95 16.97 14.80
N GLU A 330 17.38 17.45 13.63
CA GLU A 330 17.77 18.87 13.44
C GLU A 330 16.63 19.84 13.79
N GLY A 331 15.38 19.40 13.63
CA GLY A 331 14.15 20.14 13.95
C GLY A 331 13.72 20.05 15.43
N GLY A 332 14.54 19.45 16.31
CA GLY A 332 14.29 19.37 17.75
C GLY A 332 13.48 18.12 18.16
N TYR A 333 13.61 17.02 17.41
CA TYR A 333 13.03 15.72 17.75
C TYR A 333 14.14 14.72 18.07
N ARG A 334 13.86 13.79 18.95
CA ARG A 334 14.74 12.64 19.24
C ARG A 334 14.04 11.37 18.76
N LEU A 335 14.78 10.55 18.01
CA LEU A 335 14.35 9.18 17.74
C LEU A 335 14.38 8.40 19.05
N VAL A 336 13.25 7.83 19.46
CA VAL A 336 13.10 7.14 20.75
C VAL A 336 13.24 5.65 20.58
N ARG A 337 12.42 5.08 19.67
CA ARG A 337 12.44 3.63 19.41
C ARG A 337 12.02 3.33 17.98
N VAL A 338 12.45 2.18 17.50
CA VAL A 338 12.12 1.66 16.17
C VAL A 338 11.80 0.18 16.30
N ARG A 339 10.67 -0.23 15.72
CA ARG A 339 10.27 -1.64 15.60
C ARG A 339 10.22 -2.03 14.14
N PRO A 340 11.13 -2.88 13.65
CA PRO A 340 11.03 -3.47 12.32
C PRO A 340 9.93 -4.54 12.27
N VAL A 341 9.29 -4.66 11.10
CA VAL A 341 8.21 -5.63 10.86
C VAL A 341 8.52 -6.39 9.56
N ASP A 342 8.53 -7.71 9.62
CA ASP A 342 8.71 -8.57 8.44
C ASP A 342 7.41 -8.68 7.64
N MET A 343 6.97 -7.57 7.04
CA MET A 343 5.78 -7.50 6.20
C MET A 343 5.88 -8.40 4.96
N PHE A 344 7.10 -8.55 4.42
CA PHE A 344 7.37 -9.22 3.15
C PHE A 344 8.45 -10.31 3.31
N PRO A 345 8.14 -11.43 3.97
CA PRO A 345 9.08 -12.55 4.06
C PRO A 345 9.48 -13.06 2.66
N GLN A 346 10.64 -13.67 2.56
CA GLN A 346 11.27 -14.12 1.31
C GLN A 346 11.63 -12.99 0.32
N THR A 347 11.62 -11.73 0.79
CA THR A 347 12.05 -10.55 0.03
C THR A 347 13.01 -9.70 0.86
N PRO A 348 13.80 -8.80 0.24
CA PRO A 348 14.66 -7.86 0.98
C PRO A 348 13.90 -6.68 1.60
N HIS A 349 12.59 -6.58 1.39
CA HIS A 349 11.78 -5.45 1.88
C HIS A 349 11.57 -5.54 3.39
N ILE A 350 11.61 -4.39 4.03
CA ILE A 350 11.47 -4.23 5.48
C ILE A 350 10.50 -3.08 5.71
N GLU A 351 9.54 -3.30 6.61
CA GLU A 351 8.74 -2.22 7.18
C GLU A 351 9.29 -1.85 8.55
N CYS A 352 9.18 -0.58 8.91
CA CYS A 352 9.58 -0.09 10.22
C CYS A 352 8.53 0.88 10.75
N VAL A 353 8.28 0.84 12.05
CA VAL A 353 7.59 1.91 12.77
C VAL A 353 8.59 2.60 13.68
N ALA A 354 8.75 3.90 13.53
CA ALA A 354 9.66 4.71 14.32
C ALA A 354 8.88 5.75 15.14
N LEU A 355 9.22 5.91 16.40
CA LEU A 355 8.71 6.96 17.28
C LEU A 355 9.76 8.03 17.47
N LEU A 356 9.39 9.27 17.13
CA LEU A 356 10.19 10.44 17.47
C LEU A 356 9.39 11.32 18.45
N GLU A 357 10.08 11.83 19.45
CA GLU A 357 9.52 12.73 20.46
C GLU A 357 10.22 14.09 20.42
N ARG A 358 9.45 15.14 20.63
CA ARG A 358 9.97 16.49 20.67
C ARG A 358 10.78 16.69 21.95
N GLU A 359 12.01 17.21 21.80
CA GLU A 359 12.82 17.65 22.92
C GLU A 359 12.22 18.92 23.54
N GLY A 360 12.15 18.95 24.86
CA GLY A 360 11.50 20.01 25.62
C GLY A 360 12.28 21.32 25.66
#